data_47a0e5737a39d3244cb8c6938f16d1dd
#
_entry.id   47a0e5737a39d3244cb8c6938f16d1dd
#
_cell.length_a   1.000
_cell.length_b   1.000
_cell.length_c   1.000
_cell.angle_alpha   90.00
_cell.angle_beta   90.00
_cell.angle_gamma   90.00
#
_symmetry.space_group_name_H-M   'P 1'
#
loop_
_entity.id
_entity.type
_entity.pdbx_description
1 polymer ?
#
loop_
_entity_poly.entity_id
_entity_poly.type
_entity_poly.pdbx_seq_one_letter_code
_entity_poly.pdbx_strand_id
1 'polypeptide(L)'
;PVMLLIGAVLGSIYTGLATATEAAAVGVVGALILSGLQGSLSRATFMQSLLGATRLYCMIALILAGAQFLTLAMGYIGLPRALAEWIGGLGLSQFWLIMALMVFFIVLGCFLDGISIVVLTMGVLLPTVQAAGIDLIWFGIFIVFVVEMAQITPPVGFNLFVLSGMSGRELPYIARASLPMFFLMILAVLLLYLVPGIATWLPLHMTL
;
A
#
# COMPACT_ATOMS: atom_id res chain seq x y z
N PRO A 1 18.43 -18.24 0.98
CA PRO A 1 18.88 -17.16 0.08
C PRO A 1 17.89 -15.99 0.03
N VAL A 2 16.57 -16.26 -0.05
CA VAL A 2 15.54 -15.19 -0.08
C VAL A 2 15.55 -14.35 1.20
N MET A 3 15.64 -14.98 2.36
CA MET A 3 15.72 -14.28 3.66
C MET A 3 16.95 -13.37 3.75
N LEU A 4 18.07 -13.80 3.15
CA LEU A 4 19.28 -13.00 3.10
C LEU A 4 19.11 -11.77 2.21
N LEU A 5 18.41 -11.92 1.08
CA LEU A 5 18.06 -10.80 0.19
C LEU A 5 17.14 -9.79 0.88
N ILE A 6 16.07 -10.27 1.54
CA ILE A 6 15.16 -9.42 2.31
C ILE A 6 15.94 -8.70 3.42
N GLY A 7 16.78 -9.41 4.16
CA GLY A 7 17.61 -8.82 5.21
C GLY A 7 18.58 -7.77 4.69
N ALA A 8 19.20 -7.97 3.52
CA ALA A 8 20.08 -7.00 2.88
C ALA A 8 19.33 -5.72 2.45
N VAL A 9 18.17 -5.88 1.82
CA VAL A 9 17.35 -4.75 1.37
C VAL A 9 16.82 -3.94 2.56
N LEU A 10 16.15 -4.58 3.51
CA LEU A 10 15.61 -3.89 4.68
C LEU A 10 16.73 -3.35 5.59
N GLY A 11 17.81 -4.14 5.78
CA GLY A 11 18.96 -3.70 6.55
C GLY A 11 19.63 -2.46 5.97
N SER A 12 19.74 -2.36 4.64
CA SER A 12 20.30 -1.17 3.99
C SER A 12 19.47 0.09 4.24
N ILE A 13 18.14 -0.05 4.31
CA ILE A 13 17.24 1.07 4.62
C ILE A 13 17.34 1.45 6.10
N TYR A 14 17.23 0.47 7.00
CA TYR A 14 17.20 0.74 8.45
C TYR A 14 18.53 1.25 9.01
N THR A 15 19.63 0.92 8.36
CA THR A 15 20.96 1.46 8.72
C THR A 15 21.27 2.82 8.08
N GLY A 16 20.34 3.36 7.25
CA GLY A 16 20.57 4.62 6.53
C GLY A 16 21.61 4.54 5.40
N LEU A 17 22.08 3.33 5.03
CA LEU A 17 23.03 3.13 3.95
C LEU A 17 22.45 3.35 2.55
N ALA A 18 21.14 3.15 2.42
CA ALA A 18 20.43 3.31 1.15
C ALA A 18 19.02 3.86 1.39
N THR A 19 18.60 4.74 0.51
CA THR A 19 17.19 5.14 0.41
C THR A 19 16.34 3.96 -0.09
N ALA A 20 15.02 4.02 0.06
CA ALA A 20 14.12 2.97 -0.42
C ALA A 20 14.31 2.67 -1.93
N THR A 21 14.57 3.71 -2.74
CA THR A 21 14.82 3.58 -4.18
C THR A 21 16.16 2.90 -4.47
N GLU A 22 17.20 3.25 -3.73
CA GLU A 22 18.53 2.62 -3.87
C GLU A 22 18.52 1.17 -3.37
N ALA A 23 17.81 0.89 -2.28
CA ALA A 23 17.61 -0.45 -1.76
C ALA A 23 16.88 -1.36 -2.76
N ALA A 24 15.97 -0.82 -3.57
CA ALA A 24 15.35 -1.56 -4.67
C ALA A 24 16.40 -2.01 -5.71
N ALA A 25 17.38 -1.17 -6.04
CA ALA A 25 18.48 -1.55 -6.94
C ALA A 25 19.35 -2.67 -6.32
N VAL A 26 19.64 -2.60 -5.02
CA VAL A 26 20.32 -3.67 -4.28
C VAL A 26 19.52 -4.97 -4.37
N GLY A 27 18.19 -4.89 -4.23
CA GLY A 27 17.29 -6.03 -4.39
C GLY A 27 17.36 -6.68 -5.76
N VAL A 28 17.36 -5.87 -6.82
CA VAL A 28 17.49 -6.37 -8.21
C VAL A 28 18.83 -7.05 -8.44
N VAL A 29 19.92 -6.41 -8.04
CA VAL A 29 21.28 -6.99 -8.18
C VAL A 29 21.39 -8.29 -7.38
N GLY A 30 20.91 -8.30 -6.13
CA GLY A 30 20.90 -9.49 -5.30
C GLY A 30 20.07 -10.65 -5.89
N ALA A 31 18.90 -10.34 -6.46
CA ALA A 31 18.06 -11.34 -7.13
C ALA A 31 18.74 -11.94 -8.38
N LEU A 32 19.43 -11.11 -9.17
CA LEU A 32 20.20 -11.57 -10.33
C LEU A 32 21.37 -12.47 -9.92
N ILE A 33 22.12 -12.08 -8.88
CA ILE A 33 23.22 -12.89 -8.33
C ILE A 33 22.69 -14.23 -7.84
N LEU A 34 21.61 -14.24 -7.05
CA LEU A 34 21.03 -15.49 -6.53
C LEU A 34 20.51 -16.39 -7.65
N SER A 35 19.84 -15.81 -8.65
CA SER A 35 19.36 -16.55 -9.82
C SER A 35 20.52 -17.15 -10.63
N GLY A 36 21.63 -16.40 -10.76
CA GLY A 36 22.84 -16.91 -11.39
C GLY A 36 23.48 -18.06 -10.62
N LEU A 37 23.62 -17.93 -9.30
CA LEU A 37 24.18 -18.97 -8.42
C LEU A 37 23.32 -20.23 -8.38
N GLN A 38 22.00 -20.12 -8.52
CA GLN A 38 21.06 -21.23 -8.58
C GLN A 38 20.93 -21.84 -9.99
N GLY A 39 21.63 -21.28 -11.00
CA GLY A 39 21.56 -21.76 -12.36
C GLY A 39 20.23 -21.50 -13.07
N SER A 40 19.35 -20.70 -12.49
CA SER A 40 18.04 -20.35 -13.04
C SER A 40 18.08 -19.13 -13.98
N LEU A 41 19.18 -18.39 -14.00
CA LEU A 41 19.36 -17.20 -14.84
C LEU A 41 19.70 -17.61 -16.28
N SER A 42 18.72 -17.64 -17.15
CA SER A 42 18.88 -17.79 -18.58
C SER A 42 18.51 -16.50 -19.31
N ARG A 43 18.95 -16.36 -20.56
CA ARG A 43 18.56 -15.22 -21.40
C ARG A 43 17.04 -15.11 -21.54
N ALA A 44 16.35 -16.26 -21.63
CA ALA A 44 14.89 -16.30 -21.70
C ALA A 44 14.23 -15.82 -20.41
N THR A 45 14.69 -16.34 -19.24
CA THR A 45 14.19 -15.93 -17.92
C THR A 45 14.44 -14.45 -17.68
N PHE A 46 15.63 -13.95 -17.99
CA PHE A 46 15.95 -12.53 -17.86
C PHE A 46 15.04 -11.65 -18.72
N MET A 47 14.85 -12.02 -20.01
CA MET A 47 14.00 -11.25 -20.91
C MET A 47 12.52 -11.27 -20.47
N GLN A 48 12.01 -12.41 -20.00
CA GLN A 48 10.65 -12.51 -19.46
C GLN A 48 10.47 -11.63 -18.23
N SER A 49 11.44 -11.64 -17.30
CA SER A 49 11.42 -10.78 -16.09
C SER A 49 11.46 -9.31 -16.48
N LEU A 50 12.31 -8.93 -17.42
CA LEU A 50 12.43 -7.56 -17.91
C LEU A 50 11.12 -7.08 -18.58
N LEU A 51 10.53 -7.89 -19.44
CA LEU A 51 9.25 -7.58 -20.10
C LEU A 51 8.11 -7.48 -19.08
N GLY A 52 8.09 -8.37 -18.08
CA GLY A 52 7.12 -8.33 -16.99
C GLY A 52 7.25 -7.02 -16.17
N ALA A 53 8.45 -6.68 -15.76
CA ALA A 53 8.74 -5.43 -15.05
C ALA A 53 8.36 -4.19 -15.89
N THR A 54 8.69 -4.20 -17.19
CA THR A 54 8.34 -3.10 -18.11
C THR A 54 6.83 -2.92 -18.22
N ARG A 55 6.07 -4.01 -18.36
CA ARG A 55 4.60 -3.95 -18.42
C ARG A 55 4.01 -3.37 -17.15
N LEU A 56 4.45 -3.84 -15.98
CA LEU A 56 4.03 -3.29 -14.70
C LEU A 56 4.38 -1.80 -14.57
N TYR A 57 5.60 -1.44 -14.93
CA TYR A 57 6.04 -0.04 -14.89
C TYR A 57 5.17 0.85 -15.80
N CYS A 58 4.91 0.44 -17.05
CA CYS A 58 4.07 1.21 -17.97
C CYS A 58 2.64 1.37 -17.45
N MET A 59 2.07 0.31 -16.83
CA MET A 59 0.75 0.37 -16.20
C MET A 59 0.74 1.39 -15.04
N ILE A 60 1.70 1.27 -14.13
CA ILE A 60 1.80 2.17 -12.97
C ILE A 60 2.05 3.62 -13.43
N ALA A 61 2.94 3.83 -14.42
CA ALA A 61 3.23 5.17 -14.94
C ALA A 61 2.00 5.83 -15.55
N LEU A 62 1.16 5.07 -16.27
CA LEU A 62 -0.09 5.58 -16.82
C LEU A 62 -1.10 5.96 -15.73
N ILE A 63 -1.24 5.12 -14.68
CA ILE A 63 -2.08 5.40 -13.53
C ILE A 63 -1.59 6.67 -12.81
N LEU A 64 -0.29 6.77 -12.56
CA LEU A 64 0.33 7.94 -11.92
C LEU A 64 0.09 9.22 -12.73
N ALA A 65 0.27 9.17 -14.06
CA ALA A 65 0.02 10.32 -14.93
C ALA A 65 -1.44 10.78 -14.86
N GLY A 66 -2.39 9.83 -14.93
CA GLY A 66 -3.83 10.14 -14.80
C GLY A 66 -4.18 10.68 -13.42
N ALA A 67 -3.65 10.09 -12.37
CA ALA A 67 -3.88 10.54 -11.00
C ALA A 67 -3.28 11.93 -10.75
N GLN A 68 -2.10 12.21 -11.26
CA GLN A 68 -1.48 13.53 -11.15
C GLN A 68 -2.29 14.60 -11.89
N PHE A 69 -2.78 14.29 -13.08
CA PHE A 69 -3.69 15.19 -13.81
C PHE A 69 -4.97 15.46 -13.01
N LEU A 70 -5.58 14.40 -12.45
CA LEU A 70 -6.78 14.53 -11.63
C LEU A 70 -6.51 15.36 -10.36
N THR A 71 -5.40 15.11 -9.67
CA THR A 71 -4.98 15.86 -8.48
C THR A 71 -4.84 17.35 -8.78
N LEU A 72 -4.18 17.70 -9.90
CA LEU A 72 -4.06 19.10 -10.33
C LEU A 72 -5.42 19.71 -10.65
N ALA A 73 -6.26 19.02 -11.42
CA ALA A 73 -7.60 19.48 -11.75
C ALA A 73 -8.46 19.71 -10.49
N MET A 74 -8.47 18.76 -9.56
CA MET A 74 -9.18 18.87 -8.29
C MET A 74 -8.63 20.00 -7.42
N GLY A 75 -7.32 20.22 -7.42
CA GLY A 75 -6.66 21.32 -6.73
C GLY A 75 -7.12 22.67 -7.25
N TYR A 76 -7.20 22.85 -8.57
CA TYR A 76 -7.70 24.09 -9.20
C TYR A 76 -9.18 24.35 -8.90
N ILE A 77 -9.99 23.31 -8.83
CA ILE A 77 -11.43 23.42 -8.47
C ILE A 77 -11.61 23.70 -6.97
N GLY A 78 -10.57 23.47 -6.16
CA GLY A 78 -10.62 23.63 -4.69
C GLY A 78 -11.35 22.49 -3.96
N LEU A 79 -11.57 21.37 -4.63
CA LEU A 79 -12.29 20.22 -4.04
C LEU A 79 -11.66 19.69 -2.75
N PRO A 80 -10.31 19.50 -2.63
CA PRO A 80 -9.71 19.03 -1.39
C PRO A 80 -10.01 19.93 -0.20
N ARG A 81 -9.97 21.26 -0.43
CA ARG A 81 -10.29 22.26 0.60
C ARG A 81 -11.76 22.22 1.00
N ALA A 82 -12.66 22.18 0.00
CA ALA A 82 -14.11 22.09 0.26
C ALA A 82 -14.47 20.82 1.03
N LEU A 83 -13.85 19.68 0.71
CA LEU A 83 -14.02 18.43 1.46
C LEU A 83 -13.49 18.53 2.89
N ALA A 84 -12.33 19.13 3.10
CA ALA A 84 -11.76 19.34 4.44
C ALA A 84 -12.67 20.23 5.29
N GLU A 85 -13.19 21.32 4.73
CA GLU A 85 -14.13 22.22 5.41
C GLU A 85 -15.46 21.52 5.71
N TRP A 86 -15.97 20.73 4.78
CA TRP A 86 -17.21 19.95 4.99
C TRP A 86 -17.03 18.89 6.09
N ILE A 87 -15.94 18.12 6.07
CA ILE A 87 -15.62 17.12 7.10
C ILE A 87 -15.43 17.80 8.46
N GLY A 88 -14.71 18.94 8.50
CA GLY A 88 -14.55 19.74 9.72
C GLY A 88 -15.89 20.23 10.27
N GLY A 89 -16.81 20.61 9.40
CA GLY A 89 -18.18 21.03 9.75
C GLY A 89 -19.06 19.91 10.31
N LEU A 90 -18.75 18.64 10.02
CA LEU A 90 -19.47 17.49 10.58
C LEU A 90 -19.20 17.28 12.08
N GLY A 91 -18.17 17.92 12.65
CA GLY A 91 -17.80 17.77 14.05
C GLY A 91 -17.40 16.33 14.41
N LEU A 92 -16.97 15.53 13.44
CA LEU A 92 -16.55 14.16 13.66
C LEU A 92 -15.30 14.16 14.56
N SER A 93 -15.33 13.31 15.58
CA SER A 93 -14.08 13.03 16.30
C SER A 93 -13.08 12.33 15.36
N GLN A 94 -11.79 12.44 15.66
CA GLN A 94 -10.72 11.79 14.91
C GLN A 94 -10.98 10.28 14.72
N PHE A 95 -11.54 9.64 15.75
CA PHE A 95 -11.94 8.23 15.69
C PHE A 95 -12.94 7.95 14.57
N TRP A 96 -14.04 8.72 14.50
CA TRP A 96 -15.06 8.53 13.49
C TRP A 96 -14.57 8.84 12.07
N LEU A 97 -13.67 9.81 11.95
CA LEU A 97 -13.02 10.10 10.67
C LEU A 97 -12.18 8.89 10.20
N ILE A 98 -11.36 8.31 11.07
CA ILE A 98 -10.54 7.13 10.76
C ILE A 98 -11.43 5.93 10.39
N MET A 99 -12.52 5.71 11.13
CA MET A 99 -13.47 4.62 10.81
C MET A 99 -14.16 4.85 9.45
N ALA A 100 -14.55 6.08 9.14
CA ALA A 100 -15.14 6.42 7.85
C ALA A 100 -14.14 6.22 6.69
N LEU A 101 -12.88 6.63 6.88
CA LEU A 101 -11.82 6.38 5.91
C LEU A 101 -11.55 4.87 5.73
N MET A 102 -11.56 4.10 6.80
CA MET A 102 -11.39 2.64 6.73
C MET A 102 -12.48 2.00 5.86
N VAL A 103 -13.74 2.34 6.10
CA VAL A 103 -14.86 1.85 5.29
C VAL A 103 -14.73 2.29 3.83
N PHE A 104 -14.39 3.56 3.60
CA PHE A 104 -14.18 4.13 2.28
C PHE A 104 -13.12 3.36 1.49
N PHE A 105 -11.95 3.09 2.09
CA PHE A 105 -10.88 2.35 1.45
C PHE A 105 -11.24 0.88 1.19
N ILE A 106 -11.94 0.23 2.12
CA ILE A 106 -12.42 -1.14 1.93
C ILE A 106 -13.37 -1.21 0.73
N VAL A 107 -14.32 -0.26 0.63
CA VAL A 107 -15.25 -0.20 -0.50
C VAL A 107 -14.52 0.06 -1.81
N LEU A 108 -13.60 1.02 -1.85
CA LEU A 108 -12.80 1.27 -3.07
C LEU A 108 -11.98 0.04 -3.47
N GLY A 109 -11.38 -0.63 -2.52
CA GLY A 109 -10.55 -1.79 -2.79
C GLY A 109 -11.31 -3.04 -3.22
N CYS A 110 -12.63 -3.05 -3.06
CA CYS A 110 -13.46 -4.04 -3.73
C CYS A 110 -13.40 -3.95 -5.27
N PHE A 111 -12.96 -2.83 -5.83
CA PHE A 111 -12.99 -2.56 -7.27
C PHE A 111 -11.61 -2.20 -7.85
N LEU A 112 -10.70 -1.70 -7.03
CA LEU A 112 -9.39 -1.20 -7.44
C LEU A 112 -8.25 -2.00 -6.77
N ASP A 113 -7.12 -2.08 -7.43
CA ASP A 113 -5.90 -2.61 -6.83
C ASP A 113 -5.26 -1.61 -5.84
N GLY A 114 -4.39 -2.11 -4.95
CA GLY A 114 -3.83 -1.34 -3.85
C GLY A 114 -3.06 -0.09 -4.29
N ILE A 115 -2.28 -0.18 -5.37
CA ILE A 115 -1.50 0.95 -5.89
C ILE A 115 -2.44 2.03 -6.43
N SER A 116 -3.43 1.62 -7.23
CA SER A 116 -4.42 2.53 -7.81
C SER A 116 -5.21 3.27 -6.74
N ILE A 117 -5.63 2.58 -5.67
CA ILE A 117 -6.35 3.20 -4.55
C ILE A 117 -5.52 4.33 -3.94
N VAL A 118 -4.28 4.03 -3.54
CA VAL A 118 -3.41 5.02 -2.89
C VAL A 118 -3.18 6.21 -3.80
N VAL A 119 -2.79 5.97 -5.05
CA VAL A 119 -2.43 7.03 -6.00
C VAL A 119 -3.62 7.94 -6.31
N LEU A 120 -4.81 7.37 -6.53
CA LEU A 120 -6.01 8.13 -6.86
C LEU A 120 -6.55 8.95 -5.66
N THR A 121 -6.39 8.45 -4.45
CA THR A 121 -7.02 9.07 -3.28
C THR A 121 -6.12 10.06 -2.55
N MET A 122 -4.79 9.88 -2.57
CA MET A 122 -3.88 10.72 -1.79
C MET A 122 -3.94 12.20 -2.16
N GLY A 123 -4.12 12.54 -3.44
CA GLY A 123 -4.22 13.93 -3.87
C GLY A 123 -5.37 14.71 -3.21
N VAL A 124 -6.44 14.00 -2.84
CA VAL A 124 -7.63 14.60 -2.20
C VAL A 124 -7.60 14.41 -0.68
N LEU A 125 -7.21 13.24 -0.21
CA LEU A 125 -7.31 12.90 1.21
C LEU A 125 -6.17 13.48 2.05
N LEU A 126 -4.97 13.63 1.51
CA LEU A 126 -3.82 14.10 2.27
C LEU A 126 -4.04 15.49 2.90
N PRO A 127 -4.54 16.51 2.18
CA PRO A 127 -4.87 17.80 2.78
C PRO A 127 -5.94 17.70 3.87
N THR A 128 -6.94 16.82 3.68
CA THR A 128 -8.02 16.59 4.66
C THR A 128 -7.49 15.97 5.96
N VAL A 129 -6.62 14.98 5.83
CA VAL A 129 -5.98 14.28 6.96
C VAL A 129 -5.07 15.23 7.74
N GLN A 130 -4.30 16.07 7.05
CA GLN A 130 -3.47 17.10 7.66
C GLN A 130 -4.31 18.14 8.42
N ALA A 131 -5.41 18.60 7.82
CA ALA A 131 -6.33 19.53 8.47
C ALA A 131 -7.00 18.93 9.72
N ALA A 132 -7.20 17.61 9.76
CA ALA A 132 -7.69 16.87 10.93
C ALA A 132 -6.62 16.63 12.00
N GLY A 133 -5.37 17.08 11.79
CA GLY A 133 -4.27 16.92 12.75
C GLY A 133 -3.74 15.49 12.88
N ILE A 134 -3.96 14.62 11.89
CA ILE A 134 -3.48 13.24 11.89
C ILE A 134 -2.02 13.24 11.41
N ASP A 135 -1.15 12.55 12.16
CA ASP A 135 0.25 12.35 11.79
C ASP A 135 0.37 11.58 10.48
N LEU A 136 1.23 12.03 9.56
CA LEU A 136 1.35 11.46 8.22
C LEU A 136 2.03 10.09 8.20
N ILE A 137 2.97 9.84 9.12
CA ILE A 137 3.62 8.52 9.23
C ILE A 137 2.60 7.51 9.72
N TRP A 138 1.85 7.89 10.75
CA TRP A 138 0.75 7.09 11.26
C TRP A 138 -0.30 6.79 10.17
N PHE A 139 -0.68 7.83 9.42
CA PHE A 139 -1.63 7.68 8.32
C PHE A 139 -1.12 6.78 7.21
N GLY A 140 0.18 6.85 6.88
CA GLY A 140 0.80 5.93 5.92
C GLY A 140 0.68 4.47 6.35
N ILE A 141 0.92 4.16 7.61
CA ILE A 141 0.76 2.80 8.14
C ILE A 141 -0.71 2.38 8.16
N PHE A 142 -1.61 3.28 8.56
CA PHE A 142 -3.04 3.05 8.47
C PHE A 142 -3.47 2.67 7.05
N ILE A 143 -3.03 3.41 6.03
CA ILE A 143 -3.31 3.12 4.61
C ILE A 143 -2.86 1.72 4.21
N VAL A 144 -1.67 1.28 4.62
CA VAL A 144 -1.19 -0.08 4.33
C VAL A 144 -2.17 -1.12 4.86
N PHE A 145 -2.60 -1.00 6.11
CA PHE A 145 -3.57 -1.95 6.70
C PHE A 145 -4.90 -1.96 5.95
N VAL A 146 -5.44 -0.78 5.64
CA VAL A 146 -6.77 -0.68 5.02
C VAL A 146 -6.76 -1.15 3.57
N VAL A 147 -5.68 -0.89 2.84
CA VAL A 147 -5.50 -1.36 1.46
C VAL A 147 -5.36 -2.89 1.44
N GLU A 148 -4.58 -3.48 2.35
CA GLU A 148 -4.50 -4.94 2.47
C GLU A 148 -5.85 -5.57 2.84
N MET A 149 -6.59 -4.97 3.77
CA MET A 149 -7.96 -5.41 4.08
C MET A 149 -8.86 -5.37 2.86
N ALA A 150 -8.78 -4.30 2.07
CA ALA A 150 -9.54 -4.13 0.85
C ALA A 150 -9.24 -5.23 -0.18
N GLN A 151 -7.98 -5.63 -0.32
CA GLN A 151 -7.55 -6.64 -1.28
C GLN A 151 -7.98 -8.07 -0.92
N ILE A 152 -8.39 -8.32 0.32
CA ILE A 152 -8.96 -9.62 0.76
C ILE A 152 -10.48 -9.56 0.95
N THR A 153 -11.13 -8.47 0.49
CA THR A 153 -12.58 -8.26 0.64
C THR A 153 -13.30 -8.50 -0.70
N PRO A 154 -14.34 -9.36 -0.74
CA PRO A 154 -15.17 -9.53 -1.92
C PRO A 154 -15.87 -8.20 -2.31
N PRO A 155 -16.25 -7.96 -3.58
CA PRO A 155 -16.38 -8.94 -4.66
C PRO A 155 -15.12 -9.20 -5.47
N VAL A 156 -14.21 -8.23 -5.62
CA VAL A 156 -13.03 -8.45 -6.48
C VAL A 156 -11.84 -8.91 -5.66
N GLY A 157 -11.41 -8.19 -4.63
CA GLY A 157 -10.31 -8.56 -3.74
C GLY A 157 -9.11 -9.19 -4.45
N PHE A 158 -8.20 -8.39 -5.00
CA PHE A 158 -7.13 -8.87 -5.87
C PHE A 158 -6.37 -10.09 -5.33
N ASN A 159 -6.04 -10.08 -4.04
CA ASN A 159 -5.33 -11.19 -3.38
C ASN A 159 -6.16 -12.47 -3.33
N LEU A 160 -7.50 -12.37 -3.30
CA LEU A 160 -8.37 -13.55 -3.33
C LEU A 160 -8.26 -14.29 -4.68
N PHE A 161 -8.16 -13.56 -5.78
CA PHE A 161 -7.98 -14.16 -7.11
C PHE A 161 -6.62 -14.84 -7.24
N VAL A 162 -5.55 -14.20 -6.73
CA VAL A 162 -4.20 -14.79 -6.73
C VAL A 162 -4.21 -16.10 -5.94
N LEU A 163 -4.77 -16.09 -4.72
CA LEU A 163 -4.87 -17.27 -3.87
C LEU A 163 -5.75 -18.37 -4.49
N SER A 164 -6.87 -18.00 -5.12
CA SER A 164 -7.72 -18.93 -5.85
C SER A 164 -6.97 -19.59 -6.99
N GLY A 165 -6.26 -18.80 -7.81
CA GLY A 165 -5.43 -19.31 -8.91
C GLY A 165 -4.31 -20.24 -8.47
N MET A 166 -3.66 -19.95 -7.33
CA MET A 166 -2.56 -20.77 -6.79
C MET A 166 -3.06 -22.04 -6.10
N SER A 167 -4.19 -21.97 -5.37
CA SER A 167 -4.69 -23.09 -4.57
C SER A 167 -5.67 -23.98 -5.32
N GLY A 168 -6.22 -23.54 -6.45
CA GLY A 168 -7.27 -24.23 -7.20
C GLY A 168 -8.62 -24.26 -6.45
N ARG A 169 -8.77 -23.47 -5.36
CA ARG A 169 -10.01 -23.37 -4.60
C ARG A 169 -10.90 -22.25 -5.12
N GLU A 170 -12.21 -22.41 -4.95
CA GLU A 170 -13.18 -21.41 -5.36
C GLU A 170 -13.06 -20.13 -4.52
N LEU A 171 -13.32 -18.99 -5.15
CA LEU A 171 -13.26 -17.66 -4.53
C LEU A 171 -14.07 -17.53 -3.22
N PRO A 172 -15.32 -18.04 -3.13
CA PRO A 172 -16.09 -17.97 -1.89
C PRO A 172 -15.44 -18.72 -0.73
N TYR A 173 -14.76 -19.83 -1.01
CA TYR A 173 -14.02 -20.57 0.00
C TYR A 173 -12.82 -19.75 0.52
N ILE A 174 -12.03 -19.18 -0.39
CA ILE A 174 -10.87 -18.36 -0.03
C ILE A 174 -11.33 -17.13 0.76
N ALA A 175 -12.38 -16.44 0.31
CA ALA A 175 -12.94 -15.28 1.01
C ALA A 175 -13.35 -15.60 2.45
N ARG A 176 -14.03 -16.74 2.68
CA ARG A 176 -14.37 -17.20 4.03
C ARG A 176 -13.15 -17.55 4.87
N ALA A 177 -12.14 -18.17 4.27
CA ALA A 177 -10.89 -18.50 4.94
C ALA A 177 -10.09 -17.26 5.33
N SER A 178 -10.24 -16.14 4.59
CA SER A 178 -9.57 -14.85 4.86
C SER A 178 -10.28 -14.02 5.94
N LEU A 179 -11.53 -14.31 6.30
CA LEU A 179 -12.29 -13.54 7.29
C LEU A 179 -11.58 -13.38 8.65
N PRO A 180 -10.94 -14.42 9.24
CA PRO A 180 -10.22 -14.23 10.49
C PRO A 180 -9.09 -13.19 10.36
N MET A 181 -8.36 -13.20 9.24
CA MET A 181 -7.30 -12.22 8.97
C MET A 181 -7.86 -10.82 8.82
N PHE A 182 -9.00 -10.67 8.13
CA PHE A 182 -9.70 -9.39 8.01
C PHE A 182 -10.04 -8.79 9.38
N PHE A 183 -10.60 -9.58 10.29
CA PHE A 183 -10.92 -9.12 11.66
C PHE A 183 -9.67 -8.82 12.48
N LEU A 184 -8.60 -9.58 12.31
CA LEU A 184 -7.31 -9.29 12.96
C LEU A 184 -6.74 -7.95 12.47
N MET A 185 -6.90 -7.63 11.20
CA MET A 185 -6.45 -6.34 10.65
C MET A 185 -7.31 -5.18 11.16
N ILE A 186 -8.64 -5.35 11.32
CA ILE A 186 -9.48 -4.35 12.01
C ILE A 186 -8.95 -4.14 13.44
N LEU A 187 -8.68 -5.20 14.16
CA LEU A 187 -8.12 -5.11 15.52
C LEU A 187 -6.77 -4.39 15.52
N ALA A 188 -5.91 -4.67 14.54
CA ALA A 188 -4.62 -3.99 14.39
C ALA A 188 -4.80 -2.49 14.14
N VAL A 189 -5.75 -2.08 13.31
CA VAL A 189 -6.08 -0.66 13.08
C VAL A 189 -6.59 0.00 14.38
N LEU A 190 -7.43 -0.68 15.14
CA LEU A 190 -7.90 -0.18 16.43
C LEU A 190 -6.75 -0.04 17.44
N LEU A 191 -5.84 -1.01 17.49
CA LEU A 191 -4.64 -0.94 18.33
C LEU A 191 -3.72 0.19 17.90
N LEU A 192 -3.55 0.39 16.59
CA LEU A 192 -2.77 1.50 16.03
C LEU A 192 -3.37 2.86 16.42
N TYR A 193 -4.70 2.95 16.49
CA TYR A 193 -5.38 4.15 16.95
C TYR A 193 -5.20 4.37 18.47
N LEU A 194 -5.32 3.33 19.29
CA LEU A 194 -5.19 3.41 20.74
C LEU A 194 -3.74 3.66 21.18
N VAL A 195 -2.77 3.14 20.44
CA VAL A 195 -1.33 3.24 20.74
C VAL A 195 -0.58 3.73 19.49
N PRO A 196 -0.68 5.03 19.14
CA PRO A 196 -0.05 5.59 17.95
C PRO A 196 1.47 5.40 17.91
N GLY A 197 2.11 5.27 19.07
CA GLY A 197 3.54 5.00 19.19
C GLY A 197 4.01 3.73 18.49
N ILE A 198 3.15 2.75 18.27
CA ILE A 198 3.49 1.53 17.50
C ILE A 198 3.93 1.90 16.08
N ALA A 199 3.27 2.87 15.46
CA ALA A 199 3.58 3.33 14.11
C ALA A 199 4.80 4.25 14.06
N THR A 200 4.95 5.13 15.05
CA THR A 200 5.92 6.24 14.99
C THR A 200 7.23 5.94 15.71
N TRP A 201 7.25 4.94 16.61
CA TRP A 201 8.45 4.64 17.41
C TRP A 201 9.67 4.28 16.55
N LEU A 202 9.50 3.36 15.60
CA LEU A 202 10.61 2.91 14.75
C LEU A 202 11.16 4.04 13.86
N PRO A 203 10.34 4.78 13.08
CA PRO A 203 10.82 5.90 12.28
C PRO A 203 11.53 6.98 13.09
N LEU A 204 11.10 7.25 14.32
CA LEU A 204 11.73 8.24 15.20
C LEU A 204 13.11 7.80 15.73
N HIS A 205 13.43 6.50 15.69
CA HIS A 205 14.70 5.95 16.19
C HIS A 205 15.61 5.47 15.04
N MET A 206 15.17 5.63 13.79
CA MET A 206 16.02 5.37 12.62
C MET A 206 16.93 6.56 12.37
N THR A 207 18.20 6.28 12.12
CA THR A 207 19.14 7.27 11.58
C THR A 207 18.91 7.37 10.06
N LEU A 208 18.08 8.32 9.65
CA LEU A 208 17.93 8.70 8.24
C LEU A 208 18.98 9.73 7.87
#